data_d643b7a68e7979f664caf526c8a6ad79
#
_entry.id   d643b7a68e7979f664caf526c8a6ad79
#
_cell.length_a   1.000
_cell.length_b   1.000
_cell.length_c   1.000
_cell.angle_alpha   90.00
_cell.angle_beta   90.00
_cell.angle_gamma   90.00
#
_symmetry.space_group_name_H-M   'P 1'
#
loop_
_entity.id
_entity.type
_entity.pdbx_description
1 polymer ?
#
loop_
_entity_poly.entity_id
_entity_poly.type
_entity_poly.pdbx_seq_one_letter_code
_entity_poly.pdbx_strand_id
1 'polypeptide(L)'
;MAAVLPLCFLHAAAREDSLRYEVELSANASSGKYAPIWFTANRYGLSSERPNSGYLRAGVQYDTRFGRGWSLQAGLDLAGTVDQSAPFVVQQAYADLSWKVLTLSVGSKERGSFPLDKDMRLSSGAMVEGPNARPIPQVRLEVKDYWNVPFTKGWLGVKGHIGYGLLTDGRWREDFVAADKQFSKNVIYHTKSMMFRVGNAEKFPLTMEIGMLETAQFGGSLWKMQPDGSLSLVADMPSGIKDFFKALIPSQEGTVENIDGNHTGSWNFALNYEAKTWKARLYYEHFFDDHSQLTWQYGRWKDGHIGVEVTLPKNPVATKVLWEGLCTTDQTGPVLYDGVAGSFTDLQMSGCDNYYNHGTYPWTHWGQNIGHPFVYGPVYNSDGSLVFHSNRLKAHHVGISGDPTGELAYRVLLSFTRHWGTYRVPLDETRHQNSMLFELTYTPERLKGWQFEASCGIDDGDYLGSSVGGMLTIRKSGILWAK
;
A
#
# COMPACT_ATOMS: atom_id res chain seq x y z
N MET A 1 -14.78 7.80 -19.62
CA MET A 1 -14.37 8.22 -18.26
C MET A 1 -15.06 7.26 -17.30
N ALA A 2 -14.46 6.11 -17.05
CA ALA A 2 -14.84 5.24 -15.95
C ALA A 2 -13.64 5.30 -15.00
N ALA A 3 -13.83 6.03 -13.92
CA ALA A 3 -12.81 6.22 -12.91
C ALA A 3 -12.57 4.90 -12.18
N VAL A 4 -11.32 4.64 -11.93
CA VAL A 4 -10.78 3.75 -10.91
C VAL A 4 -11.63 3.82 -9.65
N LEU A 5 -12.17 2.67 -9.27
CA LEU A 5 -12.81 2.52 -7.97
C LEU A 5 -11.92 1.67 -7.06
N PRO A 6 -11.12 2.32 -6.17
CA PRO A 6 -11.15 1.84 -4.81
C PRO A 6 -12.59 2.00 -4.39
N LEU A 7 -13.19 1.20 -3.55
CA LEU A 7 -14.56 1.37 -3.09
C LEU A 7 -15.11 2.79 -3.32
N CYS A 8 -15.41 3.12 -4.55
CA CYS A 8 -15.86 4.44 -4.95
C CYS A 8 -17.36 4.33 -4.92
N PHE A 9 -17.93 4.80 -3.80
CA PHE A 9 -19.30 5.29 -3.88
C PHE A 9 -19.44 6.03 -5.20
N LEU A 10 -20.29 5.54 -6.11
CA LEU A 10 -20.53 6.14 -7.42
C LEU A 10 -20.56 7.66 -7.28
N HIS A 11 -19.64 8.35 -7.96
CA HIS A 11 -19.68 9.82 -8.04
C HIS A 11 -20.90 10.24 -8.86
N ALA A 12 -22.08 10.13 -8.25
CA ALA A 12 -23.20 10.92 -8.70
C ALA A 12 -22.83 12.39 -8.45
N ALA A 13 -23.08 13.26 -9.43
CA ALA A 13 -22.83 14.71 -9.33
C ALA A 13 -23.24 15.20 -7.93
N ALA A 14 -22.29 15.81 -7.20
CA ALA A 14 -22.40 16.12 -5.79
C ALA A 14 -23.66 16.96 -5.53
N ARG A 15 -24.70 16.34 -4.99
CA ARG A 15 -25.77 17.02 -4.27
C ARG A 15 -25.18 17.55 -2.97
N GLU A 16 -25.72 18.64 -2.46
CA GLU A 16 -25.13 19.34 -1.32
C GLU A 16 -25.01 18.46 -0.07
N ASP A 17 -25.96 17.53 0.15
CA ASP A 17 -25.94 16.55 1.24
C ASP A 17 -26.31 15.17 0.72
N SER A 18 -25.58 14.13 1.09
CA SER A 18 -25.92 12.74 0.72
C SER A 18 -25.43 11.71 1.74
N LEU A 19 -26.25 10.70 1.98
CA LEU A 19 -25.91 9.49 2.72
C LEU A 19 -25.96 8.31 1.76
N ARG A 20 -24.82 7.65 1.56
CA ARG A 20 -24.63 6.49 0.68
C ARG A 20 -24.38 5.24 1.52
N TYR A 21 -24.73 4.09 0.97
CA TYR A 21 -24.42 2.79 1.57
C TYR A 21 -23.78 1.85 0.56
N GLU A 22 -23.03 0.92 1.07
CA GLU A 22 -22.53 -0.22 0.34
C GLU A 22 -22.55 -1.47 1.21
N VAL A 23 -22.97 -2.60 0.64
CA VAL A 23 -22.87 -3.93 1.26
C VAL A 23 -22.16 -4.83 0.28
N GLU A 24 -21.19 -5.58 0.75
CA GLU A 24 -20.37 -6.47 -0.06
C GLU A 24 -20.24 -7.82 0.63
N LEU A 25 -20.49 -8.89 -0.11
CA LEU A 25 -20.22 -10.26 0.29
C LEU A 25 -19.15 -10.82 -0.63
N SER A 26 -18.06 -11.33 -0.06
CA SER A 26 -16.99 -11.99 -0.83
C SER A 26 -16.60 -13.30 -0.18
N ALA A 27 -16.32 -14.31 -1.01
CA ALA A 27 -15.79 -15.59 -0.57
C ALA A 27 -14.86 -16.16 -1.63
N ASN A 28 -13.79 -16.80 -1.18
CA ASN A 28 -12.85 -17.54 -2.03
C ASN A 28 -12.69 -18.98 -1.54
N ALA A 29 -12.40 -19.85 -2.49
CA ALA A 29 -11.95 -21.21 -2.24
C ALA A 29 -10.81 -21.54 -3.21
N SER A 30 -9.75 -22.17 -2.69
CA SER A 30 -8.57 -22.54 -3.47
C SER A 30 -7.96 -23.84 -3.02
N SER A 31 -7.21 -24.48 -3.91
CA SER A 31 -6.31 -25.59 -3.62
C SER A 31 -4.96 -25.05 -3.12
N GLY A 32 -4.12 -25.90 -2.58
CA GLY A 32 -2.79 -25.53 -2.11
C GLY A 32 -2.75 -25.09 -0.66
N LYS A 33 -1.53 -24.71 -0.21
CA LYS A 33 -1.29 -24.26 1.18
C LYS A 33 -1.85 -22.87 1.42
N TYR A 34 -1.73 -21.99 0.45
CA TYR A 34 -2.17 -20.59 0.49
C TYR A 34 -3.17 -20.28 -0.63
N ALA A 35 -3.99 -19.28 -0.42
CA ALA A 35 -4.79 -18.67 -1.47
C ALA A 35 -3.88 -18.03 -2.53
N PRO A 36 -4.28 -17.97 -3.81
CA PRO A 36 -3.55 -17.21 -4.82
C PRO A 36 -3.29 -15.78 -4.37
N ILE A 37 -2.07 -15.28 -4.61
CA ILE A 37 -1.62 -13.97 -4.09
C ILE A 37 -2.56 -12.82 -4.49
N TRP A 38 -3.16 -12.86 -5.66
CA TRP A 38 -4.09 -11.83 -6.13
C TRP A 38 -5.47 -11.88 -5.44
N PHE A 39 -5.74 -12.89 -4.59
CA PHE A 39 -6.88 -12.88 -3.69
C PHE A 39 -6.57 -12.17 -2.36
N THR A 40 -5.29 -11.91 -2.09
CA THR A 40 -4.83 -11.28 -0.85
C THR A 40 -4.22 -9.90 -1.08
N ALA A 41 -3.43 -9.73 -2.13
CA ALA A 41 -2.69 -8.51 -2.42
C ALA A 41 -3.59 -7.32 -2.78
N ASN A 42 -3.24 -6.13 -2.30
CA ASN A 42 -3.88 -4.85 -2.62
C ASN A 42 -5.40 -4.81 -2.30
N ARG A 43 -5.83 -5.48 -1.23
CA ARG A 43 -7.22 -5.54 -0.75
C ARG A 43 -7.41 -4.86 0.61
N TYR A 44 -6.54 -3.92 0.96
CA TYR A 44 -6.56 -3.21 2.24
C TYR A 44 -6.60 -4.14 3.46
N GLY A 45 -5.95 -5.30 3.38
CA GLY A 45 -5.90 -6.30 4.44
C GLY A 45 -7.26 -6.93 4.80
N LEU A 46 -8.32 -6.67 4.03
CA LEU A 46 -9.60 -7.41 4.13
C LEU A 46 -9.55 -8.63 3.23
N SER A 47 -8.64 -9.52 3.54
CA SER A 47 -8.30 -10.73 2.80
C SER A 47 -7.56 -11.70 3.71
N SER A 48 -7.32 -12.92 3.24
CA SER A 48 -6.59 -13.95 3.97
C SER A 48 -5.67 -14.72 3.05
N GLU A 49 -4.52 -15.12 3.58
CA GLU A 49 -3.61 -16.09 2.95
C GLU A 49 -4.17 -17.51 2.95
N ARG A 50 -5.20 -17.78 3.77
CA ARG A 50 -5.81 -19.12 3.89
C ARG A 50 -6.56 -19.51 2.62
N PRO A 51 -6.52 -20.79 2.23
CA PRO A 51 -7.15 -21.27 1.00
C PRO A 51 -8.63 -20.93 0.87
N ASN A 52 -9.35 -20.96 2.00
CA ASN A 52 -10.77 -20.65 2.06
C ASN A 52 -10.99 -19.50 3.04
N SER A 53 -11.61 -18.44 2.58
CA SER A 53 -11.97 -17.32 3.44
C SER A 53 -13.14 -16.53 2.86
N GLY A 54 -13.70 -15.65 3.68
CA GLY A 54 -14.77 -14.78 3.21
C GLY A 54 -15.08 -13.66 4.18
N TYR A 55 -15.91 -12.73 3.74
CA TYR A 55 -16.40 -11.64 4.57
C TYR A 55 -17.75 -11.11 4.09
N LEU A 56 -18.50 -10.55 5.03
CA LEU A 56 -19.63 -9.66 4.78
C LEU A 56 -19.24 -8.27 5.30
N ARG A 57 -19.20 -7.29 4.42
CA ARG A 57 -18.84 -5.90 4.68
C ARG A 57 -20.06 -5.01 4.47
N ALA A 58 -20.26 -4.02 5.36
CA ALA A 58 -21.32 -3.01 5.25
C ALA A 58 -20.77 -1.65 5.64
N GLY A 59 -20.97 -0.67 4.76
CA GLY A 59 -20.48 0.69 4.94
C GLY A 59 -21.54 1.75 4.67
N VAL A 60 -21.37 2.89 5.34
CA VAL A 60 -22.12 4.12 5.07
C VAL A 60 -21.15 5.28 4.93
N GLN A 61 -21.46 6.21 4.04
CA GLN A 61 -20.71 7.42 3.83
C GLN A 61 -21.66 8.62 3.75
N TYR A 62 -21.36 9.63 4.54
CA TYR A 62 -22.04 10.91 4.54
C TYR A 62 -21.14 11.98 3.92
N ASP A 63 -21.70 12.77 3.01
CA ASP A 63 -21.05 13.89 2.36
C ASP A 63 -21.92 15.12 2.48
N THR A 64 -21.34 16.26 2.89
CA THR A 64 -22.03 17.56 2.93
C THR A 64 -21.09 18.69 2.55
N ARG A 65 -21.65 19.76 2.01
CA ARG A 65 -20.97 21.02 1.73
C ARG A 65 -21.67 22.15 2.45
N PHE A 66 -20.90 23.01 3.08
CA PHE A 66 -21.44 24.12 3.86
C PHE A 66 -20.55 25.37 3.80
N GLY A 67 -21.16 26.52 4.02
CA GLY A 67 -20.42 27.76 4.00
C GLY A 67 -19.66 28.05 2.71
N ARG A 68 -18.60 28.85 2.80
CA ARG A 68 -17.76 29.22 1.65
C ARG A 68 -16.57 28.29 1.50
N GLY A 69 -16.77 27.18 0.79
CA GLY A 69 -15.70 26.24 0.42
C GLY A 69 -15.35 25.19 1.48
N TRP A 70 -16.25 24.94 2.44
CA TRP A 70 -16.15 23.84 3.39
C TRP A 70 -16.89 22.60 2.90
N SER A 71 -16.35 21.44 3.18
CA SER A 71 -17.03 20.15 3.02
C SER A 71 -16.63 19.19 4.14
N LEU A 72 -17.56 18.32 4.50
CA LEU A 72 -17.35 17.22 5.44
C LEU A 72 -17.70 15.93 4.73
N GLN A 73 -16.80 14.95 4.81
CA GLN A 73 -17.03 13.56 4.43
C GLN A 73 -16.78 12.69 5.66
N ALA A 74 -17.71 11.82 6.01
CA ALA A 74 -17.53 10.86 7.09
C ALA A 74 -17.93 9.47 6.61
N GLY A 75 -17.18 8.45 7.02
CA GLY A 75 -17.44 7.06 6.63
C GLY A 75 -17.26 6.10 7.79
N LEU A 76 -18.15 5.11 7.86
CA LEU A 76 -18.03 3.95 8.74
C LEU A 76 -18.24 2.69 7.90
N ASP A 77 -17.35 1.72 8.05
CA ASP A 77 -17.31 0.51 7.26
C ASP A 77 -16.83 -0.66 8.13
N LEU A 78 -17.68 -1.64 8.29
CA LEU A 78 -17.50 -2.77 9.20
C LEU A 78 -17.57 -4.07 8.41
N ALA A 79 -16.77 -5.07 8.81
CA ALA A 79 -16.79 -6.38 8.22
C ALA A 79 -16.80 -7.50 9.27
N GLY A 80 -17.68 -8.48 9.10
CA GLY A 80 -17.58 -9.80 9.72
C GLY A 80 -16.86 -10.74 8.78
N THR A 81 -15.89 -11.51 9.29
CA THR A 81 -14.98 -12.33 8.47
C THR A 81 -14.93 -13.78 8.93
N VAL A 82 -14.59 -14.66 8.01
CA VAL A 82 -14.33 -16.08 8.25
C VAL A 82 -12.94 -16.40 7.73
N ASP A 83 -12.15 -17.09 8.55
CA ASP A 83 -10.75 -17.48 8.23
C ASP A 83 -9.85 -16.31 7.83
N GLN A 84 -9.98 -15.17 8.52
CA GLN A 84 -9.09 -14.01 8.40
C GLN A 84 -8.39 -13.70 9.72
N SER A 85 -7.55 -12.67 9.72
CA SER A 85 -6.74 -12.25 10.87
C SER A 85 -7.56 -11.78 12.08
N ALA A 86 -8.83 -11.46 11.93
CA ALA A 86 -9.76 -11.11 12.99
C ALA A 86 -11.20 -11.42 12.55
N PRO A 87 -12.10 -11.90 13.44
CA PRO A 87 -13.48 -12.25 13.08
C PRO A 87 -14.36 -11.03 12.83
N PHE A 88 -13.96 -9.87 13.33
CA PHE A 88 -14.62 -8.58 13.13
C PHE A 88 -13.59 -7.50 12.85
N VAL A 89 -13.86 -6.67 11.85
CA VAL A 89 -12.95 -5.63 11.37
C VAL A 89 -13.71 -4.31 11.25
N VAL A 90 -13.16 -3.26 11.87
CA VAL A 90 -13.48 -1.87 11.50
C VAL A 90 -12.56 -1.52 10.34
N GLN A 91 -13.07 -1.66 9.12
CA GLN A 91 -12.27 -1.45 7.91
C GLN A 91 -12.02 0.03 7.68
N GLN A 92 -13.04 0.85 7.85
CA GLN A 92 -12.93 2.29 7.81
C GLN A 92 -13.78 2.92 8.91
N ALA A 93 -13.25 3.95 9.56
CA ALA A 93 -13.97 4.87 10.44
C ALA A 93 -13.25 6.20 10.39
N TYR A 94 -13.77 7.16 9.63
CA TYR A 94 -13.07 8.42 9.38
C TYR A 94 -14.00 9.62 9.23
N ALA A 95 -13.40 10.80 9.40
CA ALA A 95 -13.98 12.08 9.06
C ALA A 95 -12.94 12.97 8.37
N ASP A 96 -13.31 13.53 7.22
CA ASP A 96 -12.51 14.47 6.43
C ASP A 96 -13.19 15.82 6.45
N LEU A 97 -12.58 16.80 7.09
CA LEU A 97 -13.00 18.20 7.03
C LEU A 97 -12.13 18.94 6.04
N SER A 98 -12.72 19.41 4.96
CA SER A 98 -11.98 20.12 3.90
C SER A 98 -12.38 21.59 3.85
N TRP A 99 -11.38 22.44 3.65
CA TRP A 99 -11.54 23.84 3.32
C TRP A 99 -10.75 24.15 2.05
N LYS A 100 -11.48 24.39 0.97
CA LYS A 100 -10.88 24.54 -0.37
C LYS A 100 -10.01 23.31 -0.71
N VAL A 101 -8.69 23.49 -0.80
CA VAL A 101 -7.73 22.44 -1.17
C VAL A 101 -7.19 21.67 0.03
N LEU A 102 -7.35 22.20 1.23
CA LEU A 102 -6.77 21.62 2.45
C LEU A 102 -7.79 20.72 3.13
N THR A 103 -7.39 19.52 3.50
CA THR A 103 -8.21 18.53 4.20
C THR A 103 -7.53 18.08 5.48
N LEU A 104 -8.27 18.13 6.58
CA LEU A 104 -7.95 17.43 7.82
C LEU A 104 -8.72 16.10 7.83
N SER A 105 -8.00 14.99 7.78
CA SER A 105 -8.55 13.64 7.82
C SER A 105 -8.23 13.00 9.17
N VAL A 106 -9.23 12.44 9.84
CA VAL A 106 -9.07 11.76 11.13
C VAL A 106 -9.68 10.37 11.03
N GLY A 107 -8.94 9.35 11.41
CA GLY A 107 -9.42 7.96 11.49
C GLY A 107 -8.79 7.02 10.47
N SER A 108 -9.36 5.81 10.40
CA SER A 108 -8.95 4.75 9.49
C SER A 108 -9.67 4.91 8.16
N LYS A 109 -8.92 5.03 7.06
CA LYS A 109 -9.47 5.24 5.72
C LYS A 109 -8.67 4.46 4.68
N GLU A 110 -9.34 3.78 3.78
CA GLU A 110 -8.74 3.21 2.58
C GLU A 110 -8.25 4.35 1.66
N ARG A 111 -6.96 4.39 1.44
CA ARG A 111 -6.30 5.35 0.54
C ARG A 111 -5.65 4.57 -0.60
N GLY A 112 -5.72 5.10 -1.82
CA GLY A 112 -5.02 4.51 -2.97
C GLY A 112 -3.49 4.55 -2.79
N SER A 113 -2.75 4.18 -3.81
CA SER A 113 -1.30 4.37 -3.80
C SER A 113 -0.98 5.86 -3.69
N PHE A 114 0.02 6.17 -2.90
CA PHE A 114 0.50 7.51 -2.70
C PHE A 114 2.03 7.48 -2.61
N PRO A 115 2.75 8.45 -3.12
CA PRO A 115 2.33 9.72 -3.70
C PRO A 115 2.00 9.67 -5.20
N LEU A 116 2.34 8.59 -5.91
CA LEU A 116 1.99 8.41 -7.31
C LEU A 116 0.57 7.85 -7.46
N ASP A 117 -0.24 8.49 -8.30
CA ASP A 117 -1.60 8.03 -8.59
C ASP A 117 -1.52 6.88 -9.61
N LYS A 118 -1.41 5.64 -9.11
CA LYS A 118 -1.41 4.42 -9.91
C LYS A 118 -2.81 3.85 -10.05
N ASP A 119 -3.07 3.16 -11.15
CA ASP A 119 -4.25 2.31 -11.24
C ASP A 119 -4.06 1.03 -10.41
N MET A 120 -4.45 1.07 -9.13
CA MET A 120 -4.26 -0.05 -8.21
C MET A 120 -5.09 -1.29 -8.54
N ARG A 121 -6.00 -1.21 -9.51
CA ARG A 121 -6.65 -2.41 -10.06
C ARG A 121 -5.71 -3.20 -10.96
N LEU A 122 -4.74 -2.54 -11.57
CA LEU A 122 -3.79 -3.13 -12.51
C LEU A 122 -2.37 -3.19 -11.96
N SER A 123 -1.96 -2.26 -11.06
CA SER A 123 -0.62 -2.19 -10.49
C SER A 123 -0.34 -3.34 -9.53
N SER A 124 0.90 -3.77 -9.51
CA SER A 124 1.40 -4.76 -8.55
C SER A 124 1.47 -4.22 -7.12
N GLY A 125 1.57 -2.90 -6.92
CA GLY A 125 1.62 -2.29 -5.59
C GLY A 125 2.37 -0.96 -5.54
N ALA A 126 2.67 -0.52 -4.33
CA ALA A 126 3.49 0.65 -4.03
C ALA A 126 4.62 0.27 -3.08
N MET A 127 5.77 0.96 -3.20
CA MET A 127 6.97 0.56 -2.45
C MET A 127 6.85 0.84 -0.94
N VAL A 128 6.24 1.94 -0.53
CA VAL A 128 6.24 2.39 0.88
C VAL A 128 4.88 2.25 1.53
N GLU A 129 3.86 2.82 0.95
CA GLU A 129 2.49 2.90 1.48
C GLU A 129 1.51 2.60 0.35
N GLY A 130 0.65 1.59 0.53
CA GLY A 130 -0.28 1.15 -0.49
C GLY A 130 -1.51 0.44 0.07
N PRO A 131 -2.38 -0.10 -0.81
CA PRO A 131 -3.61 -0.77 -0.40
C PRO A 131 -3.40 -2.24 0.02
N ASN A 132 -2.16 -2.68 0.31
CA ASN A 132 -1.91 -4.08 0.65
C ASN A 132 -2.29 -4.39 2.09
N ALA A 133 -1.81 -3.61 3.06
CA ALA A 133 -2.15 -3.80 4.48
C ALA A 133 -3.45 -3.09 4.87
N ARG A 134 -3.99 -3.46 6.03
CA ARG A 134 -5.17 -2.82 6.64
C ARG A 134 -4.89 -1.34 6.90
N PRO A 135 -5.87 -0.44 6.65
CA PRO A 135 -5.67 1.00 6.86
C PRO A 135 -5.25 1.33 8.29
N ILE A 136 -4.22 2.16 8.43
CA ILE A 136 -3.74 2.65 9.73
C ILE A 136 -4.57 3.89 10.10
N PRO A 137 -5.19 3.95 11.29
CA PRO A 137 -5.87 5.16 11.75
C PRO A 137 -4.86 6.29 11.96
N GLN A 138 -5.18 7.47 11.43
CA GLN A 138 -4.30 8.65 11.41
C GLN A 138 -5.06 9.94 11.68
N VAL A 139 -4.34 10.95 12.16
CA VAL A 139 -4.67 12.37 12.00
C VAL A 139 -3.74 12.90 10.91
N ARG A 140 -4.32 13.35 9.80
CA ARG A 140 -3.58 13.71 8.59
C ARG A 140 -4.08 15.02 8.01
N LEU A 141 -3.15 15.95 7.78
CA LEU A 141 -3.38 17.17 7.03
C LEU A 141 -2.89 16.98 5.61
N GLU A 142 -3.74 17.21 4.61
CA GLU A 142 -3.41 16.89 3.23
C GLU A 142 -3.97 17.88 2.20
N VAL A 143 -3.23 18.04 1.11
CA VAL A 143 -3.68 18.58 -0.17
C VAL A 143 -3.77 17.38 -1.12
N LYS A 144 -5.00 16.85 -1.30
CA LYS A 144 -5.23 15.58 -2.02
C LYS A 144 -4.85 15.65 -3.49
N ASP A 145 -5.29 16.71 -4.15
CA ASP A 145 -5.10 16.92 -5.58
C ASP A 145 -4.07 18.02 -5.83
N TYR A 146 -3.45 18.03 -7.00
CA TYR A 146 -2.50 19.07 -7.36
C TYR A 146 -3.14 20.45 -7.31
N TRP A 147 -2.83 21.22 -6.28
CA TRP A 147 -3.15 22.63 -6.20
C TRP A 147 -2.23 23.42 -7.10
N ASN A 148 -2.81 24.13 -8.06
CA ASN A 148 -2.05 25.00 -8.96
C ASN A 148 -1.52 26.20 -8.18
N VAL A 149 -0.20 26.33 -8.12
CA VAL A 149 0.46 27.45 -7.42
C VAL A 149 0.06 28.75 -8.08
N PRO A 150 -0.42 29.77 -7.32
CA PRO A 150 -0.78 31.06 -7.87
C PRO A 150 0.35 31.68 -8.71
N PHE A 151 -0.01 32.46 -9.71
CA PHE A 151 0.89 33.15 -10.65
C PHE A 151 1.66 32.27 -11.62
N THR A 152 1.64 30.94 -11.51
CA THR A 152 2.29 30.01 -12.45
C THR A 152 1.47 29.69 -13.68
N LYS A 153 0.26 30.23 -13.81
CA LYS A 153 -0.69 29.97 -14.92
C LYS A 153 -0.98 28.47 -15.12
N GLY A 154 -0.98 27.70 -14.02
CA GLY A 154 -1.21 26.25 -14.02
C GLY A 154 -0.01 25.39 -14.44
N TRP A 155 1.19 25.98 -14.58
CA TRP A 155 2.40 25.22 -14.93
C TRP A 155 3.05 24.52 -13.71
N LEU A 156 2.75 24.95 -12.50
CA LEU A 156 3.26 24.32 -11.28
C LEU A 156 2.09 23.93 -10.38
N GLY A 157 2.00 22.65 -10.05
CA GLY A 157 1.07 22.10 -9.08
C GLY A 157 1.81 21.47 -7.90
N VAL A 158 1.20 21.52 -6.72
CA VAL A 158 1.74 20.91 -5.49
C VAL A 158 0.64 20.10 -4.83
N LYS A 159 0.95 18.87 -4.41
CA LYS A 159 0.13 18.05 -3.51
C LYS A 159 1.01 17.43 -2.43
N GLY A 160 0.40 17.01 -1.33
CA GLY A 160 1.16 16.35 -0.27
C GLY A 160 0.36 16.19 1.01
N HIS A 161 0.99 15.60 1.99
CA HIS A 161 0.40 15.41 3.30
C HIS A 161 1.44 15.34 4.41
N ILE A 162 0.95 15.46 5.64
CA ILE A 162 1.64 15.10 6.86
C ILE A 162 0.64 14.47 7.82
N GLY A 163 0.99 13.36 8.46
CA GLY A 163 0.11 12.64 9.35
C GLY A 163 0.83 11.84 10.41
N TYR A 164 0.11 11.57 11.49
CA TYR A 164 0.51 10.66 12.55
C TYR A 164 -0.64 9.67 12.81
N GLY A 165 -0.27 8.42 13.05
CA GLY A 165 -1.20 7.32 13.28
C GLY A 165 -0.70 6.36 14.34
N LEU A 166 -1.47 5.31 14.54
CA LEU A 166 -1.15 4.24 15.51
C LEU A 166 -1.41 2.88 14.86
N LEU A 167 -0.46 1.97 14.94
CA LEU A 167 -0.67 0.57 14.55
C LEU A 167 -1.61 -0.11 15.55
N THR A 168 -2.63 -0.79 15.01
CA THR A 168 -3.73 -1.36 15.83
C THR A 168 -3.65 -2.87 15.99
N ASP A 169 -2.57 -3.48 15.52
CA ASP A 169 -2.38 -4.92 15.42
C ASP A 169 -1.62 -5.57 16.62
N GLY A 170 -1.43 -4.83 17.70
CA GLY A 170 -0.65 -5.32 18.85
C GLY A 170 -1.18 -6.63 19.44
N ARG A 171 -2.52 -6.84 19.48
CA ARG A 171 -3.11 -8.11 19.93
C ARG A 171 -2.88 -9.22 18.91
N TRP A 172 -3.03 -8.97 17.64
CA TRP A 172 -2.76 -9.93 16.58
C TRP A 172 -1.29 -10.39 16.62
N ARG A 173 -0.34 -9.45 16.80
CA ARG A 173 1.09 -9.77 16.92
C ARG A 173 1.35 -10.67 18.12
N GLU A 174 0.74 -10.38 19.28
CA GLU A 174 0.83 -11.21 20.49
C GLU A 174 0.34 -12.64 20.26
N ASP A 175 -0.82 -12.78 19.59
CA ASP A 175 -1.44 -14.09 19.32
C ASP A 175 -0.68 -14.87 18.21
N PHE A 176 0.06 -14.16 17.33
CA PHE A 176 0.77 -14.76 16.21
C PHE A 176 2.19 -15.22 16.53
N VAL A 177 2.93 -14.46 17.35
CA VAL A 177 4.36 -14.74 17.57
C VAL A 177 4.59 -16.03 18.35
N ALA A 178 5.56 -16.81 17.90
CA ALA A 178 5.99 -18.02 18.61
C ALA A 178 6.86 -17.68 19.84
N ALA A 179 7.08 -18.70 20.69
CA ALA A 179 8.00 -18.61 21.82
C ALA A 179 9.39 -18.09 21.39
N ASP A 180 10.03 -17.34 22.27
CA ASP A 180 11.32 -16.67 22.10
C ASP A 180 11.36 -15.56 21.01
N LYS A 181 10.26 -15.24 20.35
CA LYS A 181 10.17 -14.13 19.40
C LYS A 181 9.77 -12.83 20.09
N GLN A 182 10.15 -11.72 19.45
CA GLN A 182 9.82 -10.36 19.90
C GLN A 182 8.76 -9.73 19.01
N PHE A 183 7.99 -8.81 19.59
CA PHE A 183 7.00 -8.02 18.89
C PHE A 183 6.73 -6.69 19.59
N SER A 184 6.35 -5.69 18.83
CA SER A 184 6.04 -4.35 19.35
C SER A 184 4.55 -4.10 19.44
N LYS A 185 4.13 -3.33 20.46
CA LYS A 185 2.75 -2.85 20.68
C LYS A 185 2.73 -1.32 20.71
N ASN A 186 1.57 -0.76 20.35
CA ASN A 186 1.31 0.69 20.42
C ASN A 186 2.32 1.53 19.63
N VAL A 187 2.78 1.02 18.50
CA VAL A 187 3.75 1.69 17.63
C VAL A 187 3.09 2.89 16.98
N ILE A 188 3.74 4.05 17.08
CA ILE A 188 3.31 5.27 16.41
C ILE A 188 3.79 5.24 14.96
N TYR A 189 2.92 5.66 14.05
CA TYR A 189 3.18 5.75 12.63
C TYR A 189 3.21 7.22 12.19
N HIS A 190 4.22 7.62 11.46
CA HIS A 190 4.33 8.91 10.82
C HIS A 190 4.37 8.76 9.31
N THR A 191 3.75 9.69 8.58
CA THR A 191 3.82 9.75 7.11
C THR A 191 3.78 11.18 6.64
N LYS A 192 4.61 11.51 5.67
CA LYS A 192 4.61 12.81 4.99
C LYS A 192 5.02 12.66 3.54
N SER A 193 4.47 13.51 2.70
CA SER A 193 4.89 13.58 1.30
C SER A 193 4.74 14.97 0.74
N MET A 194 5.53 15.24 -0.28
CA MET A 194 5.39 16.43 -1.12
C MET A 194 5.69 16.08 -2.57
N MET A 195 4.74 16.39 -3.46
CA MET A 195 4.85 16.16 -4.89
C MET A 195 4.65 17.47 -5.64
N PHE A 196 5.50 17.69 -6.61
CA PHE A 196 5.41 18.80 -7.57
C PHE A 196 5.02 18.25 -8.94
N ARG A 197 4.11 18.93 -9.61
CA ARG A 197 3.80 18.67 -11.02
C ARG A 197 4.20 19.89 -11.84
N VAL A 198 5.02 19.67 -12.85
CA VAL A 198 5.46 20.68 -13.80
C VAL A 198 4.85 20.38 -15.17
N GLY A 199 4.25 21.39 -15.79
CA GLY A 199 3.57 21.28 -17.07
C GLY A 199 2.08 21.62 -16.97
N ASN A 200 1.48 21.96 -18.11
CA ASN A 200 0.06 22.27 -18.22
C ASN A 200 -0.50 21.48 -19.42
N ALA A 201 -1.18 20.38 -19.13
CA ALA A 201 -1.70 19.44 -20.13
C ALA A 201 -2.71 20.07 -21.12
N GLU A 202 -3.38 21.18 -20.74
CA GLU A 202 -4.26 21.91 -21.64
C GLU A 202 -3.49 22.66 -22.74
N LYS A 203 -2.23 23.03 -22.48
CA LYS A 203 -1.37 23.78 -23.39
C LYS A 203 -0.36 22.91 -24.12
N PHE A 204 0.18 21.92 -23.40
CA PHE A 204 1.17 20.99 -23.92
C PHE A 204 0.95 19.62 -23.30
N PRO A 205 0.86 18.54 -24.08
CA PRO A 205 0.38 17.24 -23.63
C PRO A 205 1.33 16.51 -22.67
N LEU A 206 2.47 17.08 -22.32
CA LEU A 206 3.46 16.47 -21.41
C LEU A 206 3.46 17.17 -20.06
N THR A 207 3.39 16.40 -18.98
CA THR A 207 3.62 16.86 -17.61
C THR A 207 4.59 15.94 -16.90
N MET A 208 5.35 16.48 -15.95
CA MET A 208 6.29 15.76 -15.11
C MET A 208 5.88 15.90 -13.65
N GLU A 209 5.97 14.81 -12.90
CA GLU A 209 5.79 14.78 -11.45
C GLU A 209 7.10 14.37 -10.79
N ILE A 210 7.44 15.02 -9.68
CA ILE A 210 8.61 14.70 -8.86
C ILE A 210 8.28 14.98 -7.40
N GLY A 211 8.71 14.11 -6.51
CA GLY A 211 8.56 14.33 -5.08
C GLY A 211 9.01 13.16 -4.25
N MET A 212 8.68 13.22 -2.97
CA MET A 212 9.12 12.25 -1.97
C MET A 212 7.96 11.87 -1.06
N LEU A 213 7.92 10.62 -0.67
CA LEU A 213 7.18 10.08 0.45
C LEU A 213 8.20 9.60 1.47
N GLU A 214 7.97 9.94 2.73
CA GLU A 214 8.73 9.43 3.86
C GLU A 214 7.79 9.05 4.98
N THR A 215 8.12 7.96 5.64
CA THR A 215 7.34 7.36 6.71
C THR A 215 8.26 6.92 7.84
N ALA A 216 7.74 6.86 9.06
CA ALA A 216 8.48 6.36 10.20
C ALA A 216 7.58 5.56 11.14
N GLN A 217 8.15 4.55 11.80
CA GLN A 217 7.58 3.86 12.94
C GLN A 217 8.44 4.15 14.17
N PHE A 218 7.84 4.53 15.28
CA PHE A 218 8.55 4.83 16.52
C PHE A 218 7.67 4.66 17.76
N GLY A 219 8.26 4.71 18.94
CA GLY A 219 7.53 4.62 20.21
C GLY A 219 6.88 3.25 20.44
N GLY A 220 6.00 3.20 21.43
CA GLY A 220 5.36 1.96 21.87
C GLY A 220 6.24 1.14 22.82
N SER A 221 6.03 -0.16 22.85
CA SER A 221 6.76 -1.08 23.74
C SER A 221 7.14 -2.37 23.03
N LEU A 222 8.34 -2.86 23.29
CA LEU A 222 8.88 -4.10 22.74
C LEU A 222 8.71 -5.22 23.78
N TRP A 223 8.11 -6.32 23.36
CA TRP A 223 7.79 -7.48 24.19
C TRP A 223 8.44 -8.74 23.62
N LYS A 224 8.73 -9.68 24.49
CA LYS A 224 9.19 -11.03 24.14
C LYS A 224 8.20 -12.07 24.64
N MET A 225 7.78 -12.99 23.78
CA MET A 225 7.04 -14.19 24.14
C MET A 225 7.99 -15.18 24.80
N GLN A 226 7.70 -15.60 26.04
CA GLN A 226 8.50 -16.58 26.74
C GLN A 226 8.08 -18.01 26.35
N PRO A 227 8.93 -19.03 26.60
CA PRO A 227 8.59 -20.43 26.32
C PRO A 227 7.35 -20.94 27.06
N ASP A 228 7.01 -20.35 28.21
CA ASP A 228 5.83 -20.69 29.03
C ASP A 228 4.56 -19.93 28.60
N GLY A 229 4.64 -19.12 27.51
CA GLY A 229 3.55 -18.30 27.01
C GLY A 229 3.36 -16.97 27.76
N SER A 230 4.18 -16.66 28.77
CA SER A 230 4.15 -15.36 29.43
C SER A 230 4.85 -14.29 28.60
N LEU A 231 4.55 -13.02 28.87
CA LEU A 231 5.16 -11.87 28.19
C LEU A 231 6.18 -11.19 29.11
N SER A 232 7.36 -10.91 28.59
CA SER A 232 8.32 -10.02 29.22
C SER A 232 8.50 -8.73 28.43
N LEU A 233 8.46 -7.60 29.11
CA LEU A 233 8.80 -6.31 28.54
C LEU A 233 10.31 -6.27 28.31
N VAL A 234 10.71 -6.00 27.08
CA VAL A 234 12.13 -5.84 26.67
C VAL A 234 12.53 -4.38 26.77
N ALA A 235 11.71 -3.48 26.21
CA ALA A 235 11.97 -2.05 26.25
C ALA A 235 10.67 -1.24 26.09
N ASP A 236 10.62 -0.07 26.74
CA ASP A 236 9.70 1.01 26.40
C ASP A 236 10.41 1.98 25.46
N MET A 237 9.85 2.20 24.31
CA MET A 237 10.48 3.01 23.26
C MET A 237 10.07 4.48 23.38
N PRO A 238 10.97 5.43 23.07
CA PRO A 238 10.72 6.86 23.22
C PRO A 238 9.49 7.31 22.41
N SER A 239 8.56 8.01 23.06
CA SER A 239 7.34 8.56 22.44
C SER A 239 7.00 9.97 22.95
N GLY A 240 8.01 10.70 23.44
CA GLY A 240 7.85 12.08 23.87
C GLY A 240 7.76 13.07 22.70
N ILE A 241 7.41 14.31 23.00
CA ILE A 241 7.23 15.34 21.97
C ILE A 241 8.46 15.53 21.06
N LYS A 242 9.66 15.32 21.59
CA LYS A 242 10.90 15.37 20.79
C LYS A 242 10.97 14.27 19.74
N ASP A 243 10.39 13.10 20.02
CA ASP A 243 10.44 11.95 19.13
C ASP A 243 9.47 12.15 17.95
N PHE A 244 8.35 12.84 18.16
CA PHE A 244 7.49 13.30 17.06
C PHE A 244 8.22 14.24 16.09
N PHE A 245 9.12 15.10 16.60
CA PHE A 245 9.93 15.95 15.73
C PHE A 245 11.10 15.21 15.08
N LYS A 246 11.69 14.21 15.75
CA LYS A 246 12.70 13.33 15.13
C LYS A 246 12.12 12.55 13.95
N ALA A 247 10.89 12.05 14.06
CA ALA A 247 10.21 11.35 12.97
C ALA A 247 9.96 12.21 11.72
N LEU A 248 10.11 13.55 11.83
CA LEU A 248 10.00 14.46 10.67
C LEU A 248 11.28 14.49 9.80
N ILE A 249 12.41 14.06 10.30
CA ILE A 249 13.69 14.15 9.58
C ILE A 249 14.42 12.82 9.80
N PRO A 250 14.73 12.06 8.73
CA PRO A 250 15.57 10.88 8.85
C PRO A 250 16.90 11.26 9.47
N SER A 251 17.17 10.76 10.66
CA SER A 251 18.44 10.93 11.33
C SER A 251 19.26 9.65 11.22
N GLN A 252 20.58 9.77 11.27
CA GLN A 252 21.44 8.61 11.45
C GLN A 252 21.03 7.90 12.74
N GLU A 253 20.71 6.63 12.64
CA GLU A 253 20.40 5.80 13.77
C GLU A 253 21.66 5.66 14.64
N GLY A 254 21.59 6.18 15.87
CA GLY A 254 22.76 6.34 16.72
C GLY A 254 23.12 5.14 17.60
N THR A 255 22.35 4.03 17.57
CA THR A 255 22.56 2.88 18.46
C THR A 255 22.39 1.54 17.76
N VAL A 256 23.16 0.54 18.18
CA VAL A 256 23.11 -0.84 17.70
C VAL A 256 21.72 -1.50 17.88
N GLU A 257 20.85 -0.93 18.70
CA GLU A 257 19.53 -1.47 19.04
C GLU A 257 18.38 -0.83 18.28
N ASN A 258 18.62 0.21 17.49
CA ASN A 258 17.61 0.91 16.65
C ASN A 258 16.24 1.11 17.33
N ILE A 259 16.26 1.57 18.58
CA ILE A 259 15.05 1.80 19.39
C ILE A 259 14.40 3.14 19.01
N ASP A 260 15.15 4.04 18.39
CA ASP A 260 14.74 5.42 18.10
C ASP A 260 13.72 5.53 16.95
N GLY A 261 13.56 4.49 16.14
CA GLY A 261 12.57 4.45 15.05
C GLY A 261 13.06 3.74 13.79
N ASN A 262 12.17 3.47 12.87
CA ASN A 262 12.45 2.94 11.54
C ASN A 262 11.93 3.93 10.49
N HIS A 263 12.77 4.39 9.59
CA HIS A 263 12.43 5.32 8.52
C HIS A 263 12.48 4.64 7.17
N THR A 264 11.38 4.68 6.44
CA THR A 264 11.33 4.21 5.05
C THR A 264 10.74 5.28 4.15
N GLY A 265 11.10 5.26 2.89
CA GLY A 265 10.53 6.22 1.96
C GLY A 265 10.82 5.93 0.50
N SER A 266 10.38 6.83 -0.35
CA SER A 266 10.67 6.77 -1.78
C SER A 266 10.78 8.14 -2.41
N TRP A 267 11.71 8.27 -3.34
CA TRP A 267 11.67 9.31 -4.36
C TRP A 267 10.79 8.85 -5.50
N ASN A 268 9.97 9.75 -6.01
CA ASN A 268 8.90 9.43 -6.93
C ASN A 268 8.95 10.34 -8.13
N PHE A 269 8.89 9.74 -9.33
CA PHE A 269 8.95 10.45 -10.61
C PHE A 269 7.86 9.92 -11.52
N ALA A 270 7.21 10.80 -12.28
CA ALA A 270 6.34 10.39 -13.36
C ALA A 270 6.42 11.35 -14.54
N LEU A 271 6.29 10.81 -15.75
CA LEU A 271 6.05 11.53 -16.98
C LEU A 271 4.70 11.12 -17.51
N ASN A 272 3.82 12.09 -17.75
CA ASN A 272 2.49 11.86 -18.29
C ASN A 272 2.39 12.51 -19.65
N TYR A 273 1.92 11.76 -20.63
CA TYR A 273 1.62 12.26 -21.97
C TYR A 273 0.13 12.05 -22.26
N GLU A 274 -0.58 13.13 -22.55
CA GLU A 274 -2.01 13.11 -22.82
C GLU A 274 -2.30 13.50 -24.27
N ALA A 275 -2.39 12.50 -25.16
CA ALA A 275 -2.87 12.71 -26.52
C ALA A 275 -4.40 12.83 -26.54
N LYS A 276 -4.96 13.21 -27.68
CA LYS A 276 -6.43 13.38 -27.84
C LYS A 276 -7.23 12.11 -27.60
N THR A 277 -6.67 10.95 -27.92
CA THR A 277 -7.38 9.66 -27.90
C THR A 277 -6.73 8.60 -27.02
N TRP A 278 -5.51 8.81 -26.54
CA TRP A 278 -4.77 7.90 -25.70
C TRP A 278 -3.90 8.64 -24.69
N LYS A 279 -3.51 7.98 -23.61
CA LYS A 279 -2.61 8.52 -22.59
C LYS A 279 -1.53 7.51 -22.29
N ALA A 280 -0.33 8.00 -21.99
CA ALA A 280 0.76 7.18 -21.48
C ALA A 280 1.33 7.81 -20.21
N ARG A 281 1.72 6.97 -19.28
CA ARG A 281 2.39 7.35 -18.05
C ARG A 281 3.60 6.44 -17.85
N LEU A 282 4.77 7.01 -17.64
CA LEU A 282 5.97 6.35 -17.17
C LEU A 282 6.20 6.83 -15.74
N TYR A 283 6.44 5.93 -14.81
CA TYR A 283 6.76 6.29 -13.41
C TYR A 283 7.88 5.44 -12.85
N TYR A 284 8.51 5.98 -11.81
CA TYR A 284 9.59 5.32 -11.08
C TYR A 284 9.53 5.70 -9.60
N GLU A 285 9.57 4.70 -8.72
CA GLU A 285 9.72 4.82 -7.28
C GLU A 285 11.09 4.29 -6.90
N HIS A 286 11.98 5.18 -6.44
CA HIS A 286 13.24 4.78 -5.84
C HIS A 286 13.04 4.64 -4.34
N PHE A 287 13.08 3.41 -3.84
CA PHE A 287 12.88 3.09 -2.43
C PHE A 287 14.15 3.35 -1.63
N PHE A 288 14.02 3.86 -0.43
CA PHE A 288 15.08 3.92 0.58
C PHE A 288 14.54 3.41 1.92
N ASP A 289 15.39 2.67 2.62
CA ASP A 289 15.22 2.22 3.99
C ASP A 289 16.37 2.86 4.76
N ASP A 290 16.06 3.71 5.73
CA ASP A 290 17.00 4.56 6.42
C ASP A 290 17.67 5.66 5.58
N HIS A 291 18.72 6.27 6.15
CA HIS A 291 19.41 7.42 5.57
C HIS A 291 20.30 7.05 4.36
N SER A 292 20.75 5.81 4.26
CA SER A 292 21.78 5.37 3.33
C SER A 292 21.46 5.59 1.85
N GLN A 293 20.19 5.51 1.44
CA GLN A 293 19.74 5.75 0.07
C GLN A 293 18.99 7.07 -0.14
N LEU A 294 18.73 7.82 0.91
CA LEU A 294 17.98 9.07 0.83
C LEU A 294 18.62 10.07 -0.14
N THR A 295 19.94 10.15 -0.15
CA THR A 295 20.73 11.08 -0.97
C THR A 295 21.47 10.40 -2.13
N TRP A 296 21.07 9.18 -2.52
CA TRP A 296 21.69 8.39 -3.58
C TRP A 296 23.18 8.11 -3.41
N GLN A 297 23.65 8.12 -2.20
CA GLN A 297 25.04 7.88 -1.87
C GLN A 297 25.45 6.44 -2.18
N TYR A 298 24.52 5.49 -2.02
CA TYR A 298 24.71 4.06 -2.26
C TYR A 298 23.62 3.53 -3.21
N GLY A 299 23.79 2.30 -3.70
CA GLY A 299 22.78 1.59 -4.47
C GLY A 299 22.59 2.02 -5.93
N ARG A 300 23.07 3.18 -6.35
CA ARG A 300 23.08 3.67 -7.75
C ARG A 300 21.76 3.48 -8.49
N TRP A 301 20.61 3.70 -7.85
CA TRP A 301 19.29 3.52 -8.48
C TRP A 301 18.98 2.12 -9.00
N LYS A 302 19.66 1.09 -8.50
CA LYS A 302 19.43 -0.29 -8.93
C LYS A 302 18.12 -0.83 -8.40
N ASP A 303 17.74 -0.45 -7.19
CA ASP A 303 16.48 -0.84 -6.56
C ASP A 303 15.41 0.20 -6.79
N GLY A 304 14.20 -0.29 -7.04
CA GLY A 304 13.04 0.55 -7.28
C GLY A 304 11.94 -0.17 -8.05
N HIS A 305 10.89 0.56 -8.33
CA HIS A 305 9.71 0.11 -9.02
C HIS A 305 9.43 1.04 -10.20
N ILE A 306 9.57 0.53 -11.42
CA ILE A 306 9.30 1.25 -12.66
C ILE A 306 8.00 0.74 -13.27
N GLY A 307 7.19 1.63 -13.84
CA GLY A 307 5.98 1.22 -14.55
C GLY A 307 5.68 2.07 -15.78
N VAL A 308 5.05 1.42 -16.75
CA VAL A 308 4.50 2.05 -17.96
C VAL A 308 3.03 1.70 -18.04
N GLU A 309 2.18 2.72 -18.02
CA GLU A 309 0.73 2.59 -18.15
C GLU A 309 0.28 3.27 -19.43
N VAL A 310 -0.52 2.60 -20.25
CA VAL A 310 -1.10 3.14 -21.48
C VAL A 310 -2.60 2.97 -21.44
N THR A 311 -3.32 4.10 -21.49
CA THR A 311 -4.76 4.11 -21.75
C THR A 311 -4.96 4.19 -23.27
N LEU A 312 -5.60 3.17 -23.80
CA LEU A 312 -5.79 3.00 -25.25
C LEU A 312 -6.96 3.84 -25.77
N PRO A 313 -7.00 4.16 -27.07
CA PRO A 313 -8.20 4.68 -27.71
C PRO A 313 -9.39 3.73 -27.46
N LYS A 314 -10.60 4.29 -27.40
CA LYS A 314 -11.81 3.49 -27.20
C LYS A 314 -11.89 2.34 -28.20
N ASN A 315 -11.94 1.12 -27.71
CA ASN A 315 -12.07 -0.11 -28.50
C ASN A 315 -12.75 -1.18 -27.63
N PRO A 316 -13.29 -2.27 -28.23
CA PRO A 316 -14.04 -3.29 -27.51
C PRO A 316 -13.18 -4.31 -26.75
N VAL A 317 -11.84 -4.26 -26.90
CA VAL A 317 -10.95 -5.30 -26.37
C VAL A 317 -10.27 -4.83 -25.10
N ALA A 318 -9.45 -3.79 -25.16
CA ALA A 318 -8.66 -3.33 -24.01
C ALA A 318 -8.74 -1.83 -23.84
N THR A 319 -8.98 -1.38 -22.60
CA THR A 319 -9.00 0.04 -22.24
C THR A 319 -7.65 0.51 -21.73
N LYS A 320 -6.94 -0.36 -21.00
CA LYS A 320 -5.67 -0.01 -20.39
C LYS A 320 -4.74 -1.22 -20.35
N VAL A 321 -3.46 -0.95 -20.55
CA VAL A 321 -2.36 -1.91 -20.40
C VAL A 321 -1.29 -1.29 -19.50
N LEU A 322 -0.80 -2.09 -18.57
CA LEU A 322 0.25 -1.75 -17.63
C LEU A 322 1.36 -2.79 -17.70
N TRP A 323 2.61 -2.34 -17.64
CA TRP A 323 3.77 -3.16 -17.31
C TRP A 323 4.53 -2.51 -16.16
N GLU A 324 4.97 -3.33 -15.20
CA GLU A 324 5.83 -2.92 -14.10
C GLU A 324 7.03 -3.86 -13.93
N GLY A 325 8.14 -3.27 -13.53
CA GLY A 325 9.35 -3.96 -13.13
C GLY A 325 9.75 -3.56 -11.71
N LEU A 326 9.97 -4.53 -10.84
CA LEU A 326 10.43 -4.34 -9.46
C LEU A 326 11.82 -4.95 -9.27
N CYS A 327 12.70 -4.25 -8.58
CA CYS A 327 13.99 -4.73 -8.13
C CYS A 327 14.28 -4.25 -6.70
N THR A 328 14.63 -5.18 -5.81
CA THR A 328 15.03 -4.91 -4.42
C THR A 328 16.27 -5.72 -4.04
N THR A 329 17.15 -6.02 -5.00
CA THR A 329 18.26 -6.95 -4.79
C THR A 329 19.55 -6.32 -4.33
N ASP A 330 19.74 -5.01 -4.50
CA ASP A 330 20.99 -4.31 -4.16
C ASP A 330 21.06 -3.91 -2.68
N GLN A 331 20.01 -3.30 -2.13
CA GLN A 331 19.87 -2.90 -0.72
C GLN A 331 21.14 -2.27 -0.15
N THR A 332 21.77 -1.34 -0.89
CA THR A 332 23.06 -0.71 -0.60
C THR A 332 24.26 -1.67 -0.46
N GLY A 333 24.10 -2.93 -0.82
CA GLY A 333 25.15 -3.95 -0.78
C GLY A 333 25.11 -4.86 0.45
N PRO A 334 25.92 -5.93 0.45
CA PRO A 334 25.80 -7.04 1.39
C PRO A 334 26.47 -6.81 2.74
N VAL A 335 27.29 -5.77 2.87
CA VAL A 335 28.12 -5.55 4.07
C VAL A 335 27.79 -4.20 4.67
N LEU A 336 27.40 -4.20 5.94
CA LEU A 336 27.29 -2.97 6.71
C LEU A 336 28.71 -2.41 6.94
N TYR A 337 28.98 -1.29 6.33
CA TYR A 337 30.18 -0.52 6.59
C TYR A 337 29.81 0.95 6.71
N ASP A 338 29.45 1.32 7.91
CA ASP A 338 29.21 2.70 8.29
C ASP A 338 30.50 3.25 8.87
N GLY A 339 31.03 4.35 8.34
CA GLY A 339 32.27 4.97 8.77
C GLY A 339 32.30 5.28 10.27
N VAL A 340 32.34 4.25 11.11
CA VAL A 340 32.47 4.38 12.55
C VAL A 340 33.88 4.87 12.85
N ALA A 341 33.99 5.93 13.59
CA ALA A 341 35.27 6.52 14.01
C ALA A 341 36.18 5.42 14.61
N GLY A 342 37.35 5.24 14.01
CA GLY A 342 38.32 4.20 14.40
C GLY A 342 38.27 2.91 13.59
N SER A 343 37.42 2.81 12.57
CA SER A 343 37.40 1.70 11.60
C SER A 343 38.44 1.90 10.49
N PHE A 344 38.55 0.94 9.55
CA PHE A 344 39.56 0.94 8.46
C PHE A 344 39.56 2.20 7.58
N THR A 345 38.44 2.87 7.48
CA THR A 345 38.24 4.07 6.66
C THR A 345 37.07 4.87 7.19
N ASP A 346 37.10 6.17 7.00
CA ASP A 346 35.98 7.07 7.27
C ASP A 346 34.97 7.06 6.10
N LEU A 347 35.19 6.23 5.08
CA LEU A 347 34.32 6.09 3.92
C LEU A 347 33.26 5.03 4.19
N GLN A 348 32.02 5.42 4.13
CA GLN A 348 30.91 4.48 4.08
C GLN A 348 30.90 3.78 2.73
N MET A 349 30.95 2.45 2.73
CA MET A 349 31.03 1.63 1.52
C MET A 349 29.71 0.98 1.15
N SER A 350 28.84 0.72 2.13
CA SER A 350 27.58 0.01 1.96
C SER A 350 26.71 0.22 3.19
N GLY A 351 25.39 0.23 3.02
CA GLY A 351 24.42 0.33 4.12
C GLY A 351 23.94 -1.01 4.63
N CYS A 352 23.99 -2.05 3.78
CA CYS A 352 23.35 -3.36 4.06
C CYS A 352 21.92 -3.19 4.55
N ASP A 353 21.15 -2.33 3.86
CA ASP A 353 19.75 -2.10 4.18
C ASP A 353 19.00 -3.43 4.13
N ASN A 354 18.07 -3.62 5.03
CA ASN A 354 17.28 -4.84 5.12
C ASN A 354 15.81 -4.49 4.94
N TYR A 355 15.43 -4.14 3.72
CA TYR A 355 14.14 -3.56 3.37
C TYR A 355 12.97 -4.20 4.11
N TYR A 356 12.15 -3.36 4.79
CA TYR A 356 11.01 -3.70 5.62
C TYR A 356 11.32 -4.49 6.91
N ASN A 357 12.55 -4.95 7.08
CA ASN A 357 13.00 -5.83 8.17
C ASN A 357 13.71 -5.07 9.29
N HIS A 358 13.01 -4.23 10.00
CA HIS A 358 13.54 -3.63 11.21
C HIS A 358 13.26 -4.53 12.43
N GLY A 359 14.26 -4.76 13.29
CA GLY A 359 14.13 -5.70 14.42
C GLY A 359 13.00 -5.37 15.40
N THR A 360 12.76 -4.08 15.65
CA THR A 360 11.70 -3.59 16.55
C THR A 360 10.44 -3.19 15.79
N TYR A 361 10.57 -2.66 14.59
CA TYR A 361 9.51 -2.05 13.80
C TYR A 361 9.40 -2.66 12.39
N PRO A 362 9.07 -3.96 12.26
CA PRO A 362 8.86 -4.55 10.94
C PRO A 362 7.73 -3.81 10.19
N TRP A 363 7.90 -3.59 8.89
CA TRP A 363 7.02 -2.76 8.06
C TRP A 363 5.71 -3.48 7.73
N THR A 364 4.96 -3.84 8.78
CA THR A 364 3.75 -4.66 8.69
C THR A 364 2.61 -4.12 9.53
N HIS A 365 1.38 -4.34 9.06
CA HIS A 365 0.17 -4.08 9.82
C HIS A 365 -0.81 -5.24 9.61
N TRP A 366 -1.25 -5.88 10.72
CA TRP A 366 -2.05 -7.11 10.70
C TRP A 366 -1.43 -8.24 9.88
N GLY A 367 -0.08 -8.33 9.91
CA GLY A 367 0.69 -9.35 9.24
C GLY A 367 0.88 -9.19 7.73
N GLN A 368 0.29 -8.17 7.14
CA GLN A 368 0.53 -7.82 5.74
C GLN A 368 1.60 -6.72 5.63
N ASN A 369 2.41 -6.76 4.57
CA ASN A 369 3.35 -5.69 4.27
C ASN A 369 2.59 -4.37 4.02
N ILE A 370 2.97 -3.27 4.68
CA ILE A 370 2.42 -1.93 4.41
C ILE A 370 2.81 -1.44 3.01
N GLY A 371 3.99 -1.86 2.54
CA GLY A 371 4.52 -1.61 1.20
C GLY A 371 4.12 -2.65 0.17
N HIS A 372 5.09 -3.10 -0.63
CA HIS A 372 4.85 -3.91 -1.82
C HIS A 372 4.46 -5.37 -1.50
N PRO A 373 3.34 -5.91 -2.04
CA PRO A 373 2.82 -7.24 -1.70
C PRO A 373 3.72 -8.40 -2.14
N PHE A 374 4.63 -8.23 -3.10
CA PHE A 374 5.57 -9.28 -3.49
C PHE A 374 6.71 -9.49 -2.49
N VAL A 375 6.88 -8.59 -1.53
CA VAL A 375 7.60 -8.89 -0.29
C VAL A 375 6.57 -9.42 0.70
N TYR A 376 6.44 -10.73 0.75
CA TYR A 376 5.35 -11.41 1.46
C TYR A 376 5.42 -11.15 2.96
N GLY A 377 4.30 -10.71 3.54
CA GLY A 377 4.20 -10.35 4.94
C GLY A 377 4.23 -11.56 5.90
N PRO A 378 4.38 -11.31 7.19
CA PRO A 378 4.46 -12.36 8.22
C PRO A 378 3.30 -13.35 8.27
N VAL A 379 2.12 -13.03 7.75
CA VAL A 379 1.01 -14.00 7.68
C VAL A 379 1.37 -15.31 6.98
N TYR A 380 2.39 -15.28 6.10
CA TYR A 380 2.92 -16.46 5.40
C TYR A 380 3.98 -17.21 6.21
N ASN A 381 4.42 -16.71 7.37
CA ASN A 381 5.48 -17.31 8.16
C ASN A 381 4.94 -18.43 9.06
N SER A 382 5.42 -19.65 8.83
CA SER A 382 5.03 -20.81 9.65
C SER A 382 5.82 -20.91 10.96
N ASP A 383 6.87 -20.11 11.15
CA ASP A 383 7.72 -20.08 12.34
C ASP A 383 7.27 -19.05 13.40
N GLY A 384 6.15 -18.35 13.17
CA GLY A 384 5.62 -17.34 14.07
C GLY A 384 6.54 -16.14 14.28
N SER A 385 7.38 -15.81 13.31
CA SER A 385 8.21 -14.60 13.30
C SER A 385 7.56 -13.46 12.52
N LEU A 386 7.85 -12.22 12.89
CA LEU A 386 7.36 -11.02 12.19
C LEU A 386 8.33 -10.52 11.11
N VAL A 387 9.39 -11.26 10.81
CA VAL A 387 10.39 -10.89 9.78
C VAL A 387 9.89 -11.20 8.38
N PHE A 388 10.37 -10.47 7.41
CA PHE A 388 10.21 -10.79 6.00
C PHE A 388 11.34 -11.76 5.58
N HIS A 389 11.01 -13.00 5.28
CA HIS A 389 12.01 -14.03 4.94
C HIS A 389 12.67 -13.80 3.57
N SER A 390 12.04 -13.04 2.69
CA SER A 390 12.65 -12.64 1.42
C SER A 390 12.21 -11.22 1.06
N ASN A 391 13.14 -10.29 1.16
CA ASN A 391 12.99 -8.91 0.73
C ASN A 391 13.87 -8.55 -0.46
N ARG A 392 14.73 -9.49 -0.91
CA ARG A 392 15.53 -9.37 -2.13
C ARG A 392 14.85 -10.13 -3.25
N LEU A 393 14.25 -9.38 -4.19
CA LEU A 393 13.51 -9.96 -5.30
C LEU A 393 13.60 -9.12 -6.57
N LYS A 394 13.27 -9.75 -7.69
CA LYS A 394 12.96 -9.09 -8.96
C LYS A 394 11.60 -9.58 -9.44
N ALA A 395 10.83 -8.67 -10.02
CA ALA A 395 9.54 -9.02 -10.58
C ALA A 395 9.27 -8.30 -11.90
N HIS A 396 8.50 -8.98 -12.76
CA HIS A 396 7.78 -8.37 -13.86
C HIS A 396 6.28 -8.58 -13.64
N HIS A 397 5.51 -7.54 -13.89
CA HIS A 397 4.07 -7.58 -13.76
C HIS A 397 3.41 -6.94 -14.99
N VAL A 398 2.32 -7.54 -15.44
CA VAL A 398 1.48 -7.03 -16.53
C VAL A 398 0.03 -6.99 -16.05
N GLY A 399 -0.60 -5.85 -16.22
CA GLY A 399 -2.03 -5.65 -15.98
C GLY A 399 -2.74 -5.22 -17.26
N ILE A 400 -3.88 -5.83 -17.55
CA ILE A 400 -4.72 -5.48 -18.69
C ILE A 400 -6.16 -5.34 -18.21
N SER A 401 -6.85 -4.28 -18.62
CA SER A 401 -8.30 -4.14 -18.40
C SER A 401 -9.03 -3.80 -19.68
N GLY A 402 -10.31 -4.16 -19.73
CA GLY A 402 -11.19 -3.85 -20.82
C GLY A 402 -12.66 -3.78 -20.38
N ASP A 403 -13.42 -2.97 -21.12
CA ASP A 403 -14.86 -2.77 -20.93
C ASP A 403 -15.57 -3.11 -22.26
N PRO A 404 -15.75 -4.43 -22.59
CA PRO A 404 -16.33 -4.87 -23.85
C PRO A 404 -17.74 -4.35 -24.06
N THR A 405 -18.51 -4.17 -22.99
CA THR A 405 -19.85 -3.57 -23.00
C THR A 405 -20.02 -2.57 -21.87
N GLY A 406 -21.13 -1.84 -21.82
CA GLY A 406 -21.45 -0.94 -20.69
C GLY A 406 -21.68 -1.67 -19.36
N GLU A 407 -22.01 -2.96 -19.40
CA GLU A 407 -22.32 -3.78 -18.22
C GLU A 407 -21.19 -4.72 -17.83
N LEU A 408 -20.24 -5.01 -18.73
CA LEU A 408 -19.20 -6.01 -18.55
C LEU A 408 -17.82 -5.40 -18.60
N ALA A 409 -17.02 -5.62 -17.57
CA ALA A 409 -15.62 -5.28 -17.50
C ALA A 409 -14.79 -6.51 -17.14
N TYR A 410 -13.52 -6.51 -17.52
CA TYR A 410 -12.59 -7.55 -17.11
C TYR A 410 -11.22 -6.96 -16.75
N ARG A 411 -10.43 -7.71 -15.98
CA ARG A 411 -9.00 -7.50 -15.81
C ARG A 411 -8.22 -8.80 -15.79
N VAL A 412 -6.98 -8.71 -16.23
CA VAL A 412 -6.00 -9.80 -16.20
C VAL A 412 -4.74 -9.26 -15.56
N LEU A 413 -4.21 -9.98 -14.58
CA LEU A 413 -2.94 -9.70 -13.94
C LEU A 413 -2.01 -10.88 -14.11
N LEU A 414 -0.76 -10.64 -14.54
CA LEU A 414 0.28 -11.64 -14.72
C LEU A 414 1.54 -11.17 -14.00
N SER A 415 2.07 -11.96 -13.09
CA SER A 415 3.24 -11.61 -12.29
C SER A 415 4.25 -12.75 -12.25
N PHE A 416 5.50 -12.40 -12.40
CA PHE A 416 6.64 -13.31 -12.41
C PHE A 416 7.68 -12.78 -11.44
N THR A 417 7.91 -13.50 -10.32
CA THR A 417 8.84 -13.06 -9.28
C THR A 417 9.96 -14.06 -9.09
N ARG A 418 11.14 -13.56 -8.70
CA ARG A 418 12.32 -14.32 -8.30
C ARG A 418 12.80 -13.81 -6.96
N HIS A 419 13.04 -14.70 -6.03
CA HIS A 419 13.38 -14.42 -4.63
C HIS A 419 14.75 -14.98 -4.26
N TRP A 420 15.54 -14.20 -3.49
CA TRP A 420 16.88 -14.56 -3.02
C TRP A 420 17.00 -14.59 -1.49
N GLY A 421 15.90 -14.44 -0.75
CA GLY A 421 15.92 -14.29 0.71
C GLY A 421 16.33 -12.88 1.13
N THR A 422 17.08 -12.78 2.21
CA THR A 422 17.70 -11.52 2.68
C THR A 422 19.23 -11.64 2.54
N TYR A 423 19.96 -10.54 2.75
CA TYR A 423 21.43 -10.63 2.84
C TYR A 423 21.91 -11.44 4.05
N ARG A 424 21.18 -11.33 5.18
CA ARG A 424 21.54 -12.02 6.43
C ARG A 424 21.17 -13.50 6.39
N VAL A 425 20.07 -13.84 5.72
CA VAL A 425 19.57 -15.23 5.57
C VAL A 425 19.20 -15.43 4.10
N PRO A 426 20.19 -15.65 3.22
CA PRO A 426 19.93 -15.94 1.82
C PRO A 426 19.22 -17.30 1.68
N LEU A 427 18.39 -17.43 0.65
CA LEU A 427 17.86 -18.75 0.24
C LEU A 427 18.98 -19.60 -0.36
N ASP A 428 18.92 -20.91 -0.16
CA ASP A 428 19.90 -21.86 -0.70
C ASP A 428 19.92 -21.84 -2.24
N GLU A 429 18.77 -21.57 -2.84
CA GLU A 429 18.61 -21.40 -4.29
C GLU A 429 17.59 -20.30 -4.59
N THR A 430 17.65 -19.75 -5.79
CA THR A 430 16.66 -18.76 -6.24
C THR A 430 15.29 -19.43 -6.34
N ARG A 431 14.30 -18.86 -5.65
CA ARG A 431 12.90 -19.30 -5.70
C ARG A 431 12.10 -18.47 -6.69
N HIS A 432 11.17 -19.12 -7.35
CA HIS A 432 10.29 -18.51 -8.34
C HIS A 432 8.83 -18.57 -7.88
N GLN A 433 8.06 -17.53 -8.22
CA GLN A 433 6.62 -17.56 -8.06
C GLN A 433 5.97 -16.82 -9.22
N ASN A 434 5.10 -17.51 -9.94
CA ASN A 434 4.26 -16.98 -11.00
C ASN A 434 2.84 -16.86 -10.47
N SER A 435 2.18 -15.74 -10.72
CA SER A 435 0.84 -15.49 -10.18
C SER A 435 -0.03 -14.83 -11.24
N MET A 436 -1.23 -15.37 -11.44
CA MET A 436 -2.16 -14.93 -12.45
C MET A 436 -3.54 -14.66 -11.82
N LEU A 437 -4.21 -13.64 -12.31
CA LEU A 437 -5.62 -13.37 -12.02
C LEU A 437 -6.37 -13.13 -13.33
N PHE A 438 -7.50 -13.76 -13.47
CA PHE A 438 -8.54 -13.37 -14.42
C PHE A 438 -9.79 -12.99 -13.63
N GLU A 439 -10.32 -11.82 -13.85
CA GLU A 439 -11.48 -11.28 -13.15
C GLU A 439 -12.49 -10.69 -14.14
N LEU A 440 -13.75 -11.02 -13.93
CA LEU A 440 -14.88 -10.53 -14.70
C LEU A 440 -15.84 -9.79 -13.76
N THR A 441 -16.21 -8.58 -14.12
CA THR A 441 -17.16 -7.74 -13.38
C THR A 441 -18.38 -7.50 -14.23
N TYR A 442 -19.57 -7.82 -13.69
CA TYR A 442 -20.86 -7.58 -14.31
C TYR A 442 -21.67 -6.58 -13.51
N THR A 443 -22.04 -5.46 -14.13
CA THR A 443 -22.82 -4.39 -13.52
C THR A 443 -24.10 -4.16 -14.34
N PRO A 444 -25.19 -4.91 -14.07
CA PRO A 444 -26.41 -4.87 -14.87
C PRO A 444 -27.15 -3.53 -14.73
N GLU A 445 -27.48 -2.89 -15.84
CA GLU A 445 -28.25 -1.64 -15.86
C GLU A 445 -29.63 -1.78 -15.21
N ARG A 446 -30.26 -2.97 -15.37
CA ARG A 446 -31.58 -3.28 -14.83
C ARG A 446 -31.59 -3.44 -13.31
N LEU A 447 -30.48 -3.85 -12.72
CA LEU A 447 -30.32 -4.05 -11.28
C LEU A 447 -29.46 -2.89 -10.70
N LYS A 448 -30.03 -1.71 -10.64
CA LYS A 448 -29.32 -0.51 -10.20
C LYS A 448 -28.56 -0.73 -8.88
N GLY A 449 -27.25 -0.43 -8.91
CA GLY A 449 -26.36 -0.53 -7.77
C GLY A 449 -25.91 -1.95 -7.43
N TRP A 450 -26.29 -2.98 -8.18
CA TRP A 450 -25.71 -4.32 -8.05
C TRP A 450 -24.48 -4.48 -8.93
N GLN A 451 -23.49 -5.18 -8.40
CA GLN A 451 -22.28 -5.60 -9.11
C GLN A 451 -21.94 -7.03 -8.70
N PHE A 452 -21.59 -7.84 -9.67
CA PHE A 452 -21.16 -9.22 -9.50
C PHE A 452 -19.76 -9.37 -10.06
N GLU A 453 -18.85 -9.94 -9.28
CA GLU A 453 -17.46 -10.16 -9.69
C GLU A 453 -17.11 -11.62 -9.50
N ALA A 454 -16.52 -12.23 -10.51
CA ALA A 454 -15.99 -13.58 -10.48
C ALA A 454 -14.52 -13.55 -10.87
N SER A 455 -13.67 -14.14 -10.03
CA SER A 455 -12.22 -14.19 -10.26
C SER A 455 -11.71 -15.63 -10.22
N CYS A 456 -10.74 -15.92 -11.10
CA CYS A 456 -9.92 -17.13 -11.08
C CYS A 456 -8.48 -16.70 -10.80
N GLY A 457 -7.87 -17.24 -9.75
CA GLY A 457 -6.49 -17.01 -9.38
C GLY A 457 -5.66 -18.29 -9.54
N ILE A 458 -4.44 -18.15 -10.05
CA ILE A 458 -3.51 -19.26 -10.23
C ILE A 458 -2.13 -18.81 -9.77
N ASP A 459 -1.57 -19.54 -8.83
CA ASP A 459 -0.17 -19.42 -8.43
C ASP A 459 0.57 -20.71 -8.79
N ASP A 460 1.80 -20.57 -9.30
CA ASP A 460 2.69 -21.68 -9.59
C ASP A 460 4.13 -21.28 -9.28
N GLY A 461 4.77 -22.04 -8.39
CA GLY A 461 6.14 -21.75 -7.98
C GLY A 461 6.61 -22.59 -6.81
N ASP A 462 7.85 -22.34 -6.43
CA ASP A 462 8.55 -23.05 -5.35
C ASP A 462 8.78 -22.17 -4.11
N TYR A 463 8.28 -20.91 -4.10
CA TYR A 463 8.38 -20.02 -2.96
C TYR A 463 7.14 -20.11 -2.04
N LEU A 464 5.95 -19.83 -2.55
CA LEU A 464 4.68 -20.03 -1.81
C LEU A 464 4.01 -21.37 -2.14
N GLY A 465 4.45 -22.01 -3.23
CA GLY A 465 3.84 -23.23 -3.77
C GLY A 465 2.78 -22.91 -4.83
N SER A 466 2.14 -23.98 -5.33
CA SER A 466 1.10 -23.88 -6.35
C SER A 466 -0.29 -23.85 -5.73
N SER A 467 -1.18 -23.01 -6.27
CA SER A 467 -2.56 -22.86 -5.85
C SER A 467 -3.44 -22.46 -7.03
N VAL A 468 -4.65 -22.99 -7.07
CA VAL A 468 -5.69 -22.57 -8.02
C VAL A 468 -6.96 -22.31 -7.24
N GLY A 469 -7.63 -21.19 -7.49
CA GLY A 469 -8.83 -20.84 -6.74
C GLY A 469 -9.80 -19.98 -7.52
N GLY A 470 -11.02 -19.92 -6.99
CA GLY A 470 -12.10 -19.03 -7.41
C GLY A 470 -12.50 -18.09 -6.30
N MET A 471 -12.89 -16.87 -6.66
CA MET A 471 -13.47 -15.91 -5.73
C MET A 471 -14.71 -15.29 -6.36
N LEU A 472 -15.75 -15.16 -5.55
CA LEU A 472 -17.01 -14.50 -5.94
C LEU A 472 -17.24 -13.32 -5.00
N THR A 473 -17.58 -12.16 -5.57
CA THR A 473 -17.95 -10.97 -4.82
C THR A 473 -19.27 -10.42 -5.35
N ILE A 474 -20.19 -10.14 -4.44
CA ILE A 474 -21.47 -9.51 -4.74
C ILE A 474 -21.52 -8.21 -3.97
N ARG A 475 -21.75 -7.11 -4.68
CA ARG A 475 -21.83 -5.77 -4.10
C ARG A 475 -23.18 -5.13 -4.40
N LYS A 476 -23.74 -4.47 -3.39
CA LYS A 476 -24.92 -3.62 -3.51
C LYS A 476 -24.60 -2.25 -2.94
N SER A 477 -24.74 -1.21 -3.75
CA SER A 477 -24.55 0.18 -3.33
C SER A 477 -25.76 1.05 -3.72
N GLY A 478 -25.92 2.17 -3.03
CA GLY A 478 -26.99 3.11 -3.31
C GLY A 478 -26.95 4.36 -2.47
N ILE A 479 -27.94 5.23 -2.69
CA ILE A 479 -28.15 6.44 -1.92
C ILE A 479 -29.34 6.18 -0.99
N LEU A 480 -29.10 6.30 0.33
CA LEU A 480 -30.15 6.21 1.33
C LEU A 480 -30.93 7.53 1.40
N TRP A 481 -30.22 8.63 1.26
CA TRP A 481 -30.80 9.98 1.34
C TRP A 481 -29.91 10.98 0.59
N ALA A 482 -30.54 11.94 -0.06
CA ALA A 482 -29.87 13.07 -0.69
C ALA A 482 -30.80 14.28 -0.71
N LYS A 483 -30.23 15.48 -0.41
CA LYS A 483 -30.94 16.76 -0.38
C LYS A 483 -30.28 17.77 -1.32
#